data_acbc4fa1f5f198b47bba42ed79cd267d
#
_entry.id   acbc4fa1f5f198b47bba42ed79cd267d
#
_cell.length_a   1.000
_cell.length_b   1.000
_cell.length_c   1.000
_cell.angle_alpha   90.00
_cell.angle_beta   90.00
_cell.angle_gamma   90.00
#
_symmetry.space_group_name_H-M   'P 1'
#
loop_
_entity.id
_entity.type
_entity.pdbx_description
1 polymer ?
#
loop_
_entity_poly.entity_id
_entity_poly.type
_entity_poly.pdbx_seq_one_letter_code
_entity_poly.pdbx_strand_id
1 'polypeptide(L)'
;MSLTHKKDCTCAILFMYYYVHFHCLHIFVKGNISPIICFFVTLRPQEHTLKTMKRIFVTIIATAAMFTSCSSFVAIERGEHQRSDSALIEYIRSEEIPLSHNNSVKMLDNAQEKFDSLFSDIRRAKHHIHLEYFNFRNDSINKVLIELLASKVKEGVEVRAMFDAFGNMSNDRPLKKKDLEAIRAQGIEIIKFDPITFPWINHGYSRDHRKIVVIDGKIGYIGGINVADYYLNGIEGVGHWRDIHSKVEGAAVNDLQRIFLDMWNEESGQEIDGEVYFPTNGKHGDTDIAVVDRWPYRTPKRMRRAYANAIHAAKDSISIVNPYFIPMPIILKAIDKALEDSVEVNIILSEKGDIPMIPDGVWRIGYQLMKKGANVYMYTGGFNHAKVMSVDGKYGTVGSTNLNSRSLTYDYETNIFIFGEGDTEELHALIEQDKAQSYLLTKEKYKQRSCWRRFCGWLVTLVTPFM
;
A
#
# COMPACT_ATOMS: atom_id res chain seq x y z
N MET A 1 -40.79 -12.62 -23.54
CA MET A 1 -39.65 -12.77 -22.59
C MET A 1 -38.61 -11.69 -22.85
N SER A 2 -38.97 -10.44 -22.63
CA SER A 2 -38.07 -9.29 -23.02
C SER A 2 -38.41 -7.97 -22.29
N LEU A 3 -38.75 -8.01 -20.99
CA LEU A 3 -39.11 -6.78 -20.25
C LEU A 3 -38.42 -6.63 -18.89
N THR A 4 -37.59 -7.56 -18.46
CA THR A 4 -36.94 -7.53 -17.16
C THR A 4 -35.55 -6.83 -17.15
N HIS A 5 -34.89 -6.71 -18.30
CA HIS A 5 -33.52 -6.13 -18.36
C HIS A 5 -33.44 -4.59 -18.38
N LYS A 6 -34.55 -3.89 -18.68
CA LYS A 6 -34.52 -2.41 -18.68
C LYS A 6 -34.75 -1.75 -17.32
N LYS A 7 -35.31 -2.47 -16.36
CA LYS A 7 -35.57 -1.92 -15.01
C LYS A 7 -34.29 -1.91 -14.13
N ASP A 8 -33.41 -2.86 -14.33
CA ASP A 8 -32.20 -2.99 -13.48
C ASP A 8 -31.16 -1.88 -13.75
N CYS A 9 -31.03 -1.42 -14.99
CA CYS A 9 -30.11 -0.33 -15.33
C CYS A 9 -30.55 1.04 -14.76
N THR A 10 -31.84 1.28 -14.65
CA THR A 10 -32.36 2.57 -14.14
C THR A 10 -32.26 2.65 -12.62
N CYS A 11 -32.47 1.54 -11.91
CA CYS A 11 -32.23 1.42 -10.47
C CYS A 11 -30.75 1.57 -10.12
N ALA A 12 -29.86 1.02 -10.93
CA ALA A 12 -28.42 1.07 -10.69
C ALA A 12 -27.86 2.50 -10.73
N ILE A 13 -28.34 3.31 -11.67
CA ILE A 13 -27.93 4.72 -11.79
C ILE A 13 -28.46 5.56 -10.60
N LEU A 14 -29.68 5.29 -10.15
CA LEU A 14 -30.25 5.95 -8.96
C LEU A 14 -29.49 5.58 -7.68
N PHE A 15 -29.10 4.31 -7.52
CA PHE A 15 -28.41 3.83 -6.32
C PHE A 15 -26.99 4.42 -6.23
N MET A 16 -26.30 4.57 -7.36
CA MET A 16 -24.97 5.21 -7.38
C MET A 16 -25.02 6.69 -6.99
N TYR A 17 -26.06 7.42 -7.40
CA TYR A 17 -26.27 8.79 -6.97
C TYR A 17 -26.51 8.91 -5.46
N TYR A 18 -27.32 8.01 -4.87
CA TYR A 18 -27.56 7.96 -3.44
C TYR A 18 -26.31 7.52 -2.66
N TYR A 19 -25.56 6.56 -3.17
CA TYR A 19 -24.39 6.01 -2.49
C TYR A 19 -23.23 7.01 -2.45
N VAL A 20 -22.91 7.66 -3.54
CA VAL A 20 -21.87 8.69 -3.62
C VAL A 20 -22.23 9.93 -2.77
N HIS A 21 -23.50 10.36 -2.80
CA HIS A 21 -23.95 11.46 -1.94
C HIS A 21 -24.00 11.09 -0.45
N PHE A 22 -24.40 9.87 -0.13
CA PHE A 22 -24.49 9.40 1.26
C PHE A 22 -23.09 9.24 1.89
N HIS A 23 -22.10 8.80 1.15
CA HIS A 23 -20.71 8.70 1.65
C HIS A 23 -20.03 10.06 1.74
N CYS A 24 -20.21 10.95 0.78
CA CYS A 24 -19.77 12.34 0.91
C CYS A 24 -20.45 13.05 2.09
N LEU A 25 -21.74 12.80 2.33
CA LEU A 25 -22.46 13.36 3.48
C LEU A 25 -22.03 12.73 4.81
N HIS A 26 -21.70 11.45 4.87
CA HIS A 26 -21.21 10.81 6.11
C HIS A 26 -19.87 11.37 6.59
N ILE A 27 -19.01 11.84 5.69
CA ILE A 27 -17.79 12.58 6.04
C ILE A 27 -18.12 13.96 6.64
N PHE A 28 -19.25 14.57 6.23
CA PHE A 28 -19.66 15.91 6.66
C PHE A 28 -20.64 15.98 7.84
N VAL A 29 -21.35 14.92 8.21
CA VAL A 29 -22.56 14.99 9.06
C VAL A 29 -22.41 14.28 10.41
N LYS A 30 -21.22 14.10 10.96
CA LYS A 30 -21.08 13.78 12.39
C LYS A 30 -21.23 15.02 13.30
N GLY A 31 -21.88 16.09 12.82
CA GLY A 31 -22.23 17.24 13.63
C GLY A 31 -23.40 18.03 13.02
N ASN A 32 -24.59 17.88 13.56
CA ASN A 32 -25.84 18.65 13.34
C ASN A 32 -26.43 18.66 11.92
N ILE A 33 -27.50 17.92 11.76
CA ILE A 33 -28.36 17.91 10.55
C ILE A 33 -29.19 19.19 10.51
N SER A 34 -28.93 20.04 9.52
CA SER A 34 -29.80 21.20 9.24
C SER A 34 -31.13 20.74 8.60
N PRO A 35 -32.27 21.35 8.96
CA PRO A 35 -33.59 21.01 8.41
C PRO A 35 -33.73 21.15 6.89
N ILE A 36 -32.81 21.87 6.26
CA ILE A 36 -32.81 22.10 4.79
C ILE A 36 -32.50 20.80 4.02
N ILE A 37 -31.78 19.84 4.61
CA ILE A 37 -31.40 18.60 3.95
C ILE A 37 -32.56 17.60 3.87
N CYS A 38 -33.48 17.64 4.86
CA CYS A 38 -34.70 16.79 4.83
C CYS A 38 -35.68 17.18 3.70
N PHE A 39 -35.62 18.43 3.22
CA PHE A 39 -36.55 18.91 2.18
C PHE A 39 -36.23 18.38 0.77
N PHE A 40 -34.99 18.04 0.50
CA PHE A 40 -34.56 17.51 -0.81
C PHE A 40 -34.81 16.01 -0.99
N VAL A 41 -35.04 15.25 0.06
CA VAL A 41 -35.26 13.80 0.00
C VAL A 41 -36.68 13.43 -0.44
N THR A 42 -37.64 14.38 -0.36
CA THR A 42 -39.07 14.13 -0.62
C THR A 42 -39.59 14.61 -1.97
N LEU A 43 -38.77 15.27 -2.78
CA LEU A 43 -39.17 15.74 -4.09
C LEU A 43 -38.90 14.69 -5.18
N ARG A 44 -39.98 14.20 -5.85
CA ARG A 44 -39.86 13.44 -7.10
C ARG A 44 -39.14 14.32 -8.15
N PRO A 45 -38.07 13.82 -8.81
CA PRO A 45 -37.36 14.63 -9.79
C PRO A 45 -38.26 14.97 -10.98
N GLN A 46 -38.48 16.27 -11.24
CA GLN A 46 -39.10 16.74 -12.47
C GLN A 46 -38.13 16.51 -13.64
N GLU A 47 -38.66 16.43 -14.86
CA GLU A 47 -37.88 16.21 -16.10
C GLU A 47 -36.72 17.18 -16.31
N HIS A 48 -36.83 18.39 -15.78
CA HIS A 48 -35.79 19.41 -15.81
C HIS A 48 -34.57 19.03 -14.96
N THR A 49 -34.79 18.36 -13.83
CA THR A 49 -33.73 17.87 -12.94
C THR A 49 -32.92 16.74 -13.58
N LEU A 50 -33.63 15.87 -14.34
CA LEU A 50 -32.96 14.76 -15.06
C LEU A 50 -32.06 15.25 -16.21
N LYS A 51 -32.46 16.33 -16.92
CA LYS A 51 -31.63 16.98 -17.96
C LYS A 51 -30.42 17.68 -17.38
N THR A 52 -30.58 18.34 -16.23
CA THR A 52 -29.48 19.00 -15.52
C THR A 52 -28.49 17.96 -14.98
N MET A 53 -28.97 16.85 -14.40
CA MET A 53 -28.14 15.74 -13.95
C MET A 53 -27.37 15.08 -15.10
N LYS A 54 -27.99 14.86 -16.27
CA LYS A 54 -27.30 14.37 -17.47
C LYS A 54 -26.16 15.32 -17.90
N ARG A 55 -26.43 16.63 -17.89
CA ARG A 55 -25.40 17.64 -18.22
C ARG A 55 -24.23 17.63 -17.21
N ILE A 56 -24.53 17.57 -15.91
CA ILE A 56 -23.52 17.48 -14.86
C ILE A 56 -22.69 16.19 -15.01
N PHE A 57 -23.35 15.06 -15.28
CA PHE A 57 -22.68 13.77 -15.48
C PHE A 57 -21.78 13.76 -16.73
N VAL A 58 -22.26 14.34 -17.84
CA VAL A 58 -21.46 14.51 -19.07
C VAL A 58 -20.29 15.48 -18.82
N THR A 59 -20.49 16.55 -18.06
CA THR A 59 -19.42 17.50 -17.69
C THR A 59 -18.38 16.84 -16.82
N ILE A 60 -18.76 16.03 -15.82
CA ILE A 60 -17.84 15.29 -14.96
C ILE A 60 -17.04 14.26 -15.80
N ILE A 61 -17.69 13.54 -16.71
CA ILE A 61 -17.00 12.61 -17.61
C ILE A 61 -16.05 13.36 -18.56
N ALA A 62 -16.50 14.49 -19.14
CA ALA A 62 -15.67 15.30 -20.02
C ALA A 62 -14.48 15.92 -19.28
N THR A 63 -14.69 16.38 -18.03
CA THR A 63 -13.62 16.91 -17.17
C THR A 63 -12.63 15.80 -16.78
N ALA A 64 -13.12 14.62 -16.40
CA ALA A 64 -12.28 13.46 -16.13
C ALA A 64 -11.50 13.02 -17.38
N ALA A 65 -12.12 13.05 -18.57
CA ALA A 65 -11.45 12.75 -19.84
C ALA A 65 -10.39 13.80 -20.21
N MET A 66 -10.61 15.09 -19.92
CA MET A 66 -9.61 16.14 -20.12
C MET A 66 -8.41 15.99 -19.17
N PHE A 67 -8.64 15.58 -17.92
CA PHE A 67 -7.53 15.31 -16.98
C PHE A 67 -6.74 14.04 -17.33
N THR A 68 -7.35 13.06 -17.99
CA THR A 68 -6.63 11.85 -18.47
C THR A 68 -5.70 12.14 -19.66
N SER A 69 -5.90 13.25 -20.40
CA SER A 69 -5.02 13.60 -21.53
C SER A 69 -3.73 14.32 -21.10
N CYS A 70 -3.64 14.79 -19.86
CA CYS A 70 -2.45 15.47 -19.33
C CYS A 70 -1.50 14.58 -18.49
N SER A 71 -1.72 13.26 -18.42
CA SER A 71 -0.70 12.38 -17.88
C SER A 71 0.44 12.34 -18.89
N SER A 72 1.53 13.06 -18.58
CA SER A 72 2.77 12.96 -19.32
C SER A 72 3.18 11.49 -19.41
N PHE A 73 2.94 10.87 -20.56
CA PHE A 73 3.50 9.58 -20.91
C PHE A 73 5.02 9.76 -20.85
N VAL A 74 5.62 9.34 -19.76
CA VAL A 74 7.07 9.14 -19.76
C VAL A 74 7.28 7.95 -20.67
N ALA A 75 7.66 8.24 -21.93
CA ALA A 75 8.14 7.22 -22.82
C ALA A 75 9.28 6.51 -22.07
N ILE A 76 9.16 5.20 -21.92
CA ILE A 76 10.32 4.36 -21.62
C ILE A 76 11.24 4.63 -22.79
N GLU A 77 12.38 5.29 -22.54
CA GLU A 77 13.42 5.40 -23.55
C GLU A 77 13.66 3.99 -24.07
N ARG A 78 13.55 3.80 -25.38
CA ARG A 78 13.83 2.55 -26.03
C ARG A 78 15.35 2.36 -26.05
N GLY A 79 15.92 1.98 -24.91
CA GLY A 79 17.14 1.22 -24.91
C GLY A 79 16.75 -0.22 -25.28
N GLU A 80 17.45 -0.84 -26.17
CA GLU A 80 17.41 -2.28 -26.37
C GLU A 80 17.95 -2.91 -25.08
N HIS A 81 17.06 -3.09 -24.10
CA HIS A 81 17.41 -3.82 -22.88
C HIS A 81 17.42 -5.31 -23.24
N GLN A 82 18.62 -5.84 -23.51
CA GLN A 82 18.84 -7.25 -23.37
C GLN A 82 18.42 -7.63 -21.95
N ARG A 83 17.54 -8.64 -21.83
CA ARG A 83 17.20 -9.22 -20.55
C ARG A 83 18.47 -9.75 -19.90
N SER A 84 18.88 -9.14 -18.83
CA SER A 84 19.96 -9.61 -18.00
C SER A 84 19.49 -9.52 -16.54
N ASP A 85 19.91 -10.48 -15.71
CA ASP A 85 19.73 -10.43 -14.26
C ASP A 85 20.30 -9.11 -13.66
N SER A 86 21.11 -8.40 -14.46
CA SER A 86 21.72 -7.13 -14.11
C SER A 86 20.78 -5.91 -14.24
N ALA A 87 19.67 -5.99 -14.97
CA ALA A 87 18.85 -4.80 -15.26
C ALA A 87 18.36 -4.08 -13.99
N LEU A 88 17.93 -4.84 -12.99
CA LEU A 88 17.53 -4.26 -11.70
C LEU A 88 18.74 -3.71 -10.94
N ILE A 89 19.83 -4.43 -10.90
CA ILE A 89 21.08 -4.00 -10.22
C ILE A 89 21.68 -2.79 -10.92
N GLU A 90 21.69 -2.75 -12.24
CA GLU A 90 22.12 -1.59 -13.01
C GLU A 90 21.26 -0.36 -12.74
N TYR A 91 19.93 -0.55 -12.66
CA TYR A 91 19.02 0.50 -12.26
C TYR A 91 19.31 1.02 -10.84
N ILE A 92 19.48 0.12 -9.86
CA ILE A 92 19.81 0.47 -8.47
C ILE A 92 21.09 1.33 -8.44
N ARG A 93 22.12 0.92 -9.16
CA ARG A 93 23.38 1.68 -9.26
C ARG A 93 23.19 3.03 -9.95
N SER A 94 22.41 3.08 -11.02
CA SER A 94 22.18 4.33 -11.79
C SER A 94 21.39 5.38 -11.02
N GLU A 95 20.56 4.98 -10.07
CA GLU A 95 19.81 5.86 -9.16
C GLU A 95 20.54 6.11 -7.83
N GLU A 96 21.81 5.66 -7.73
CA GLU A 96 22.63 5.79 -6.51
C GLU A 96 21.94 5.23 -5.25
N ILE A 97 21.16 4.16 -5.43
CA ILE A 97 20.52 3.46 -4.32
C ILE A 97 21.57 2.54 -3.68
N PRO A 98 21.82 2.62 -2.37
CA PRO A 98 22.76 1.74 -1.72
C PRO A 98 22.37 0.27 -1.90
N LEU A 99 23.35 -0.56 -2.30
CA LEU A 99 23.25 -2.02 -2.27
C LEU A 99 24.08 -2.51 -1.09
N SER A 100 23.39 -2.82 -0.02
CA SER A 100 24.00 -3.27 1.23
C SER A 100 24.26 -4.77 1.20
N HIS A 101 25.42 -5.20 1.69
CA HIS A 101 25.83 -6.60 1.74
C HIS A 101 25.81 -7.16 3.16
N ASN A 102 25.87 -8.48 3.28
CA ASN A 102 25.96 -9.18 4.57
C ASN A 102 24.75 -8.98 5.50
N ASN A 103 23.57 -8.82 4.94
CA ASN A 103 22.35 -8.72 5.71
C ASN A 103 21.71 -10.10 5.92
N SER A 104 20.80 -10.17 6.89
CA SER A 104 19.80 -11.23 6.99
C SER A 104 18.39 -10.64 6.94
N VAL A 105 17.48 -11.37 6.35
CA VAL A 105 16.06 -11.04 6.30
C VAL A 105 15.28 -12.23 6.83
N LYS A 106 14.41 -11.99 7.78
CA LYS A 106 13.41 -12.96 8.20
C LYS A 106 12.05 -12.50 7.76
N MET A 107 11.33 -13.31 6.99
CA MET A 107 9.94 -13.06 6.68
C MET A 107 9.07 -13.28 7.90
N LEU A 108 8.07 -12.44 8.09
CA LEU A 108 7.08 -12.51 9.16
C LEU A 108 5.72 -12.67 8.48
N ASP A 109 5.25 -13.89 8.53
CA ASP A 109 4.15 -14.40 7.71
C ASP A 109 2.78 -13.77 8.05
N ASN A 110 2.65 -13.27 9.28
CA ASN A 110 1.40 -12.71 9.80
C ASN A 110 1.64 -11.68 10.91
N ALA A 111 0.57 -11.01 11.33
CA ALA A 111 0.65 -9.98 12.36
C ALA A 111 1.06 -10.53 13.73
N GLN A 112 0.66 -11.74 14.11
CA GLN A 112 1.04 -12.34 15.39
C GLN A 112 2.56 -12.49 15.45
N GLU A 113 3.15 -13.09 14.44
CA GLU A 113 4.59 -13.30 14.34
C GLU A 113 5.37 -11.98 14.31
N LYS A 114 4.84 -11.00 13.57
CA LYS A 114 5.42 -9.65 13.51
C LYS A 114 5.41 -8.97 14.88
N PHE A 115 4.29 -8.99 15.61
CA PHE A 115 4.21 -8.30 16.90
C PHE A 115 4.99 -9.05 17.99
N ASP A 116 4.99 -10.38 17.99
CA ASP A 116 5.81 -11.16 18.93
C ASP A 116 7.30 -10.88 18.75
N SER A 117 7.77 -10.88 17.50
CA SER A 117 9.16 -10.53 17.15
C SER A 117 9.48 -9.08 17.55
N LEU A 118 8.65 -8.12 17.15
CA LEU A 118 8.84 -6.70 17.42
C LEU A 118 8.87 -6.41 18.92
N PHE A 119 7.93 -6.94 19.70
CA PHE A 119 7.88 -6.72 21.15
C PHE A 119 9.06 -7.36 21.87
N SER A 120 9.52 -8.52 21.39
CA SER A 120 10.75 -9.15 21.90
C SER A 120 11.97 -8.26 21.67
N ASP A 121 12.10 -7.66 20.48
CA ASP A 121 13.23 -6.79 20.15
C ASP A 121 13.14 -5.44 20.88
N ILE A 122 11.97 -4.85 21.01
CA ILE A 122 11.76 -3.63 21.80
C ILE A 122 12.20 -3.83 23.27
N ARG A 123 11.87 -4.99 23.89
CA ARG A 123 12.33 -5.29 25.27
C ARG A 123 13.83 -5.27 25.39
N ARG A 124 14.58 -5.59 24.34
CA ARG A 124 16.05 -5.64 24.33
C ARG A 124 16.72 -4.33 23.91
N ALA A 125 15.95 -3.36 23.45
CA ALA A 125 16.44 -2.05 23.04
C ALA A 125 17.27 -1.38 24.15
N LYS A 126 18.38 -0.72 23.77
CA LYS A 126 19.30 -0.08 24.70
C LYS A 126 19.47 1.41 24.50
N HIS A 127 19.27 1.90 23.26
CA HIS A 127 19.55 3.28 22.92
C HIS A 127 18.31 4.00 22.36
N HIS A 128 17.76 3.53 21.25
CA HIS A 128 16.61 4.20 20.60
C HIS A 128 15.66 3.22 19.94
N ILE A 129 14.40 3.66 19.82
CA ILE A 129 13.34 2.99 19.07
C ILE A 129 12.64 4.04 18.22
N HIS A 130 12.70 3.88 16.90
CA HIS A 130 12.06 4.74 15.93
C HIS A 130 10.93 3.97 15.23
N LEU A 131 9.75 4.57 15.15
CA LEU A 131 8.56 3.96 14.55
C LEU A 131 7.89 4.93 13.57
N GLU A 132 7.67 4.49 12.35
CA GLU A 132 6.95 5.21 11.30
C GLU A 132 5.85 4.31 10.75
N TYR A 133 4.60 4.76 10.82
CA TYR A 133 3.45 4.00 10.36
C TYR A 133 2.40 4.88 9.69
N PHE A 134 1.70 4.33 8.71
CA PHE A 134 0.51 4.99 8.16
C PHE A 134 -0.62 5.06 9.20
N ASN A 135 -0.82 4.00 9.98
CA ASN A 135 -1.93 3.90 10.92
C ASN A 135 -1.50 3.37 12.29
N PHE A 136 -1.77 4.19 13.32
CA PHE A 136 -1.75 3.82 14.74
C PHE A 136 -3.18 3.82 15.25
N ARG A 137 -3.83 2.68 15.28
CA ARG A 137 -5.21 2.58 15.75
C ARG A 137 -5.27 2.55 17.27
N ASN A 138 -6.24 3.26 17.87
CA ASN A 138 -6.44 3.27 19.32
C ASN A 138 -7.17 1.99 19.77
N ASP A 139 -6.49 0.88 19.76
CA ASP A 139 -6.98 -0.46 20.07
C ASP A 139 -6.01 -1.24 20.97
N SER A 140 -6.23 -2.56 21.14
CA SER A 140 -5.52 -3.35 22.16
C SER A 140 -4.04 -3.48 21.83
N ILE A 141 -3.67 -3.78 20.58
CA ILE A 141 -2.27 -3.97 20.21
C ILE A 141 -1.46 -2.68 20.35
N ASN A 142 -2.08 -1.54 20.02
CA ASN A 142 -1.42 -0.25 20.18
C ASN A 142 -1.20 0.09 21.67
N LYS A 143 -2.17 -0.22 22.53
CA LYS A 143 -1.99 0.01 24.00
C LYS A 143 -0.83 -0.81 24.54
N VAL A 144 -0.74 -2.09 24.18
CA VAL A 144 0.39 -2.96 24.57
C VAL A 144 1.71 -2.39 24.05
N LEU A 145 1.75 -1.92 22.80
CA LEU A 145 2.93 -1.28 22.23
C LEU A 145 3.33 -0.02 23.03
N ILE A 146 2.39 0.89 23.28
CA ILE A 146 2.66 2.15 24.01
C ILE A 146 3.13 1.87 25.44
N GLU A 147 2.53 0.92 26.16
CA GLU A 147 2.97 0.53 27.49
C GLU A 147 4.41 -0.02 27.48
N LEU A 148 4.74 -0.84 26.49
CA LEU A 148 6.09 -1.37 26.32
C LEU A 148 7.08 -0.26 25.99
N LEU A 149 6.77 0.66 25.07
CA LEU A 149 7.61 1.81 24.74
C LEU A 149 7.82 2.72 25.95
N ALA A 150 6.77 3.00 26.72
CA ALA A 150 6.87 3.77 27.95
C ALA A 150 7.77 3.10 29.02
N SER A 151 7.76 1.79 29.09
CA SER A 151 8.70 1.08 29.98
C SER A 151 10.16 1.27 29.54
N LYS A 152 10.43 1.31 28.23
CA LYS A 152 11.77 1.53 27.68
C LYS A 152 12.24 2.98 27.88
N VAL A 153 11.34 3.96 27.79
CA VAL A 153 11.65 5.36 28.15
C VAL A 153 12.13 5.45 29.60
N LYS A 154 11.48 4.76 30.54
CA LYS A 154 11.93 4.70 31.94
C LYS A 154 13.30 4.07 32.14
N GLU A 155 13.72 3.22 31.21
CA GLU A 155 15.06 2.63 31.17
C GLU A 155 16.10 3.56 30.49
N GLY A 156 15.69 4.73 30.01
CA GLY A 156 16.55 5.72 29.34
C GLY A 156 16.65 5.54 27.83
N VAL A 157 15.79 4.71 27.22
CA VAL A 157 15.75 4.54 25.76
C VAL A 157 14.97 5.70 25.13
N GLU A 158 15.54 6.30 24.09
CA GLU A 158 14.84 7.32 23.29
C GLU A 158 13.77 6.69 22.40
N VAL A 159 12.55 7.19 22.47
CA VAL A 159 11.43 6.68 21.66
C VAL A 159 10.82 7.78 20.81
N ARG A 160 10.91 7.63 19.50
CA ARG A 160 10.30 8.53 18.52
C ARG A 160 9.33 7.76 17.64
N ALA A 161 8.11 8.25 17.55
CA ALA A 161 7.04 7.66 16.76
C ALA A 161 6.38 8.69 15.84
N MET A 162 6.15 8.31 14.59
CA MET A 162 5.44 9.13 13.62
C MET A 162 4.34 8.32 12.95
N PHE A 163 3.22 8.98 12.65
CA PHE A 163 2.12 8.36 11.92
C PHE A 163 1.39 9.37 11.05
N ASP A 164 0.82 8.87 9.96
CA ASP A 164 0.12 9.69 8.99
C ASP A 164 -1.20 10.25 9.56
N ALA A 165 -1.44 11.54 9.37
CA ALA A 165 -2.66 12.18 9.87
C ALA A 165 -3.93 11.69 9.18
N PHE A 166 -3.88 11.41 7.86
CA PHE A 166 -5.01 10.86 7.11
C PHE A 166 -5.24 9.39 7.47
N GLY A 167 -4.18 8.59 7.59
CA GLY A 167 -4.26 7.21 8.05
C GLY A 167 -4.93 7.10 9.42
N ASN A 168 -4.57 8.00 10.34
CA ASN A 168 -5.23 8.08 11.64
C ASN A 168 -6.70 8.54 11.54
N MET A 169 -7.00 9.55 10.73
CA MET A 169 -8.35 10.11 10.61
C MET A 169 -9.32 9.14 9.91
N SER A 170 -8.83 8.36 8.96
CA SER A 170 -9.64 7.44 8.14
C SER A 170 -10.05 6.17 8.87
N ASN A 171 -9.44 5.86 10.03
CA ASN A 171 -9.80 4.67 10.80
C ASN A 171 -10.96 4.96 11.79
N ASP A 172 -11.66 3.93 12.22
CA ASP A 172 -12.81 4.00 13.12
C ASP A 172 -12.42 4.23 14.60
N ARG A 173 -11.15 4.05 14.96
CA ARG A 173 -10.59 4.26 16.31
C ARG A 173 -9.33 5.14 16.26
N PRO A 174 -9.45 6.43 15.85
CA PRO A 174 -8.30 7.30 15.73
C PRO A 174 -7.73 7.67 17.10
N LEU A 175 -6.41 7.86 17.17
CA LEU A 175 -5.77 8.54 18.28
C LEU A 175 -6.22 10.02 18.29
N LYS A 176 -6.86 10.44 19.37
CA LYS A 176 -7.32 11.80 19.58
C LYS A 176 -6.24 12.63 20.26
N LYS A 177 -6.42 13.96 20.32
CA LYS A 177 -5.47 14.87 20.95
C LYS A 177 -5.13 14.46 22.39
N LYS A 178 -6.14 14.10 23.20
CA LYS A 178 -5.95 13.61 24.58
C LYS A 178 -5.11 12.33 24.68
N ASP A 179 -5.25 11.42 23.69
CA ASP A 179 -4.51 10.16 23.68
C ASP A 179 -3.03 10.46 23.37
N LEU A 180 -2.75 11.38 22.44
CA LEU A 180 -1.38 11.82 22.12
C LEU A 180 -0.72 12.57 23.28
N GLU A 181 -1.48 13.41 23.98
CA GLU A 181 -1.00 14.09 25.19
C GLU A 181 -0.63 13.07 26.29
N ALA A 182 -1.45 12.03 26.48
CA ALA A 182 -1.17 10.96 27.42
C ALA A 182 0.05 10.12 27.03
N ILE A 183 0.28 9.87 25.73
CA ILE A 183 1.48 9.18 25.24
C ILE A 183 2.73 10.05 25.46
N ARG A 184 2.68 11.33 25.13
CA ARG A 184 3.79 12.28 25.35
C ARG A 184 4.14 12.44 26.82
N ALA A 185 3.14 12.44 27.71
CA ALA A 185 3.35 12.50 29.16
C ALA A 185 4.16 11.30 29.70
N GLN A 186 4.26 10.21 28.95
CA GLN A 186 5.09 9.04 29.25
C GLN A 186 6.52 9.16 28.72
N GLY A 187 6.87 10.30 28.10
CA GLY A 187 8.19 10.56 27.54
C GLY A 187 8.41 10.03 26.12
N ILE A 188 7.37 9.55 25.44
CA ILE A 188 7.41 9.15 24.04
C ILE A 188 7.24 10.38 23.16
N GLU A 189 8.21 10.68 22.31
CA GLU A 189 8.06 11.69 21.27
C GLU A 189 7.17 11.11 20.15
N ILE A 190 5.95 11.64 20.01
CA ILE A 190 5.01 11.21 18.96
C ILE A 190 4.46 12.38 18.17
N ILE A 191 4.57 12.32 16.85
CA ILE A 191 4.09 13.35 15.93
C ILE A 191 3.14 12.78 14.89
N LYS A 192 2.33 13.66 14.30
CA LYS A 192 1.50 13.36 13.12
C LYS A 192 2.19 13.92 11.90
N PHE A 193 2.41 13.07 10.91
CA PHE A 193 2.84 13.50 9.60
C PHE A 193 1.72 14.27 8.90
N ASP A 194 2.06 15.43 8.36
CA ASP A 194 1.20 16.31 7.55
C ASP A 194 -0.24 16.43 8.08
N PRO A 195 -0.44 17.14 9.21
CA PRO A 195 -1.76 17.35 9.78
C PRO A 195 -2.72 18.01 8.80
N ILE A 196 -3.91 17.44 8.62
CA ILE A 196 -4.91 17.96 7.69
C ILE A 196 -5.54 19.22 8.28
N THR A 197 -5.13 20.38 7.75
CA THR A 197 -5.63 21.71 8.15
C THR A 197 -6.34 22.38 6.97
N PHE A 198 -7.12 23.44 7.25
CA PHE A 198 -7.73 24.22 6.18
C PHE A 198 -6.68 25.11 5.47
N PRO A 199 -6.66 25.18 4.12
CA PRO A 199 -7.49 24.45 3.17
C PRO A 199 -6.97 23.01 2.94
N TRP A 200 -7.75 22.01 3.36
CA TRP A 200 -7.39 20.57 3.31
C TRP A 200 -6.98 20.03 1.93
N ILE A 201 -7.28 20.75 0.85
CA ILE A 201 -6.94 20.38 -0.53
C ILE A 201 -5.43 20.19 -0.70
N ASN A 202 -4.60 20.94 0.03
CA ASN A 202 -3.15 20.90 -0.08
C ASN A 202 -2.53 19.64 0.58
N HIS A 203 -3.27 18.97 1.48
CA HIS A 203 -2.80 17.86 2.28
C HIS A 203 -3.42 16.51 1.88
N GLY A 204 -4.19 16.47 0.79
CA GLY A 204 -4.95 15.27 0.40
C GLY A 204 -4.16 14.25 -0.42
N TYR A 205 -3.03 14.64 -1.01
CA TYR A 205 -2.39 13.83 -2.04
C TYR A 205 -1.21 13.00 -1.54
N SER A 206 -0.21 13.59 -0.94
CA SER A 206 1.02 12.89 -0.55
C SER A 206 0.92 12.45 0.91
N ARG A 207 0.72 11.15 1.13
CA ARG A 207 0.59 10.59 2.48
C ARG A 207 1.77 9.68 2.79
N ASP A 208 2.13 9.61 4.06
CA ASP A 208 3.16 8.69 4.51
C ASP A 208 2.58 7.28 4.69
N HIS A 209 2.85 6.43 3.70
CA HIS A 209 2.35 5.06 3.69
C HIS A 209 3.41 4.04 4.11
N ARG A 210 4.56 4.48 4.60
CA ARG A 210 5.64 3.63 5.10
C ARG A 210 5.24 2.91 6.39
N LYS A 211 5.88 1.80 6.68
CA LYS A 211 5.79 1.06 7.94
C LYS A 211 7.19 0.59 8.27
N ILE A 212 7.92 1.42 9.01
CA ILE A 212 9.32 1.20 9.37
C ILE A 212 9.45 1.22 10.88
N VAL A 213 10.21 0.28 11.43
CA VAL A 213 10.71 0.38 12.80
C VAL A 213 12.22 0.15 12.77
N VAL A 214 12.95 0.98 13.48
CA VAL A 214 14.39 0.77 13.72
C VAL A 214 14.67 0.75 15.21
N ILE A 215 15.42 -0.25 15.66
CA ILE A 215 15.80 -0.45 17.04
C ILE A 215 17.33 -0.44 17.12
N ASP A 216 17.88 0.51 17.89
CA ASP A 216 19.31 0.68 18.16
C ASP A 216 20.17 0.79 16.89
N GLY A 217 19.59 1.13 15.71
CA GLY A 217 20.28 1.11 14.42
C GLY A 217 20.75 -0.28 13.96
N LYS A 218 20.28 -1.35 14.62
CA LYS A 218 20.73 -2.73 14.40
C LYS A 218 19.66 -3.66 13.86
N ILE A 219 18.41 -3.39 14.19
CA ILE A 219 17.25 -4.19 13.79
C ILE A 219 16.28 -3.28 13.07
N GLY A 220 15.89 -3.66 11.86
CA GLY A 220 14.88 -2.99 11.05
C GLY A 220 13.64 -3.86 10.86
N TYR A 221 12.46 -3.24 10.83
CA TYR A 221 11.21 -3.86 10.41
C TYR A 221 10.62 -3.08 9.26
N ILE A 222 10.17 -3.76 8.21
CA ILE A 222 9.53 -3.15 7.04
C ILE A 222 8.53 -4.12 6.42
N GLY A 223 7.40 -3.61 5.93
CA GLY A 223 6.37 -4.42 5.27
C GLY A 223 4.99 -3.74 5.20
N GLY A 224 3.93 -4.55 5.11
CA GLY A 224 2.56 -4.04 4.93
C GLY A 224 1.78 -3.80 6.24
N ILE A 225 2.18 -4.40 7.37
CA ILE A 225 1.40 -4.47 8.61
C ILE A 225 1.49 -3.17 9.42
N ASN A 226 0.34 -2.50 9.63
CA ASN A 226 0.20 -1.36 10.54
C ASN A 226 0.03 -1.80 12.01
N VAL A 227 -0.17 -0.82 12.90
CA VAL A 227 -0.50 -1.07 14.32
C VAL A 227 -2.01 -1.03 14.50
N ALA A 228 -2.65 -2.20 14.34
CA ALA A 228 -4.10 -2.35 14.48
C ALA A 228 -4.51 -3.79 14.75
N ASP A 229 -5.51 -3.96 15.63
CA ASP A 229 -6.05 -5.27 16.03
C ASP A 229 -6.61 -6.09 14.88
N TYR A 230 -7.08 -5.46 13.80
CA TYR A 230 -7.68 -6.18 12.68
C TYR A 230 -6.67 -7.03 11.89
N TYR A 231 -5.38 -6.73 11.97
CA TYR A 231 -4.34 -7.61 11.43
C TYR A 231 -4.27 -8.96 12.16
N LEU A 232 -4.65 -8.98 13.45
CA LEU A 232 -4.72 -10.19 14.27
C LEU A 232 -6.06 -10.89 14.18
N ASN A 233 -7.15 -10.12 14.19
CA ASN A 233 -8.51 -10.62 14.40
C ASN A 233 -9.37 -10.62 13.12
N GLY A 234 -8.88 -10.01 12.02
CA GLY A 234 -9.67 -9.77 10.82
C GLY A 234 -10.72 -8.67 10.99
N ILE A 235 -11.56 -8.49 9.97
CA ILE A 235 -12.68 -7.55 9.95
C ILE A 235 -13.95 -8.31 9.57
N GLU A 236 -15.04 -8.05 10.31
CA GLU A 236 -16.34 -8.62 9.99
C GLU A 236 -16.77 -8.30 8.54
N GLY A 237 -17.24 -9.29 7.81
CA GLY A 237 -17.62 -9.18 6.39
C GLY A 237 -16.44 -9.25 5.39
N VAL A 238 -15.22 -8.94 5.81
CA VAL A 238 -13.99 -9.07 5.01
C VAL A 238 -13.31 -10.42 5.28
N GLY A 239 -13.17 -10.79 6.55
CA GLY A 239 -12.53 -12.02 7.01
C GLY A 239 -11.14 -11.79 7.59
N HIS A 240 -10.30 -12.81 7.53
CA HIS A 240 -8.92 -12.75 7.97
C HIS A 240 -8.14 -11.70 7.16
N TRP A 241 -7.22 -10.99 7.84
CA TRP A 241 -6.37 -9.97 7.23
C TRP A 241 -4.94 -10.49 7.10
N ARG A 242 -4.65 -11.04 5.92
CA ARG A 242 -3.34 -11.58 5.56
C ARG A 242 -2.40 -10.47 5.16
N ASP A 243 -1.20 -10.40 5.71
CA ASP A 243 -0.15 -9.49 5.27
C ASP A 243 1.23 -10.06 5.60
N ILE A 244 2.27 -9.57 4.94
CA ILE A 244 3.67 -9.97 5.13
C ILE A 244 4.48 -8.76 5.61
N HIS A 245 5.37 -9.01 6.55
CA HIS A 245 6.35 -8.07 7.04
C HIS A 245 7.73 -8.72 7.03
N SER A 246 8.79 -7.96 7.21
CA SER A 246 10.13 -8.50 7.35
C SER A 246 10.87 -7.87 8.52
N LYS A 247 11.74 -8.64 9.13
CA LYS A 247 12.79 -8.20 10.05
C LYS A 247 14.12 -8.26 9.31
N VAL A 248 14.89 -7.18 9.38
CA VAL A 248 16.17 -7.00 8.71
C VAL A 248 17.25 -6.75 9.75
N GLU A 249 18.39 -7.42 9.63
CA GLU A 249 19.60 -7.17 10.42
C GLU A 249 20.79 -7.04 9.46
N GLY A 250 21.70 -6.10 9.71
CA GLY A 250 22.84 -5.81 8.86
C GLY A 250 22.89 -4.35 8.39
N ALA A 251 23.71 -4.07 7.38
CA ALA A 251 23.99 -2.72 6.92
C ALA A 251 22.77 -1.98 6.35
N ALA A 252 21.80 -2.70 5.77
CA ALA A 252 20.56 -2.14 5.24
C ALA A 252 19.70 -1.44 6.31
N VAL A 253 19.89 -1.76 7.60
CA VAL A 253 19.17 -1.08 8.70
C VAL A 253 19.54 0.40 8.75
N ASN A 254 20.77 0.78 8.38
CA ASN A 254 21.19 2.18 8.32
C ASN A 254 20.41 2.96 7.23
N ASP A 255 20.03 2.31 6.14
CA ASP A 255 19.22 2.95 5.10
C ASP A 255 17.79 3.19 5.59
N LEU A 256 17.19 2.24 6.31
CA LEU A 256 15.89 2.41 6.97
C LEU A 256 15.93 3.52 8.04
N GLN A 257 17.01 3.56 8.81
CA GLN A 257 17.24 4.58 9.84
C GLN A 257 17.33 5.98 9.22
N ARG A 258 18.05 6.12 8.12
CA ARG A 258 18.18 7.39 7.40
C ARG A 258 16.84 7.88 6.86
N ILE A 259 16.05 6.98 6.25
CA ILE A 259 14.71 7.30 5.75
C ILE A 259 13.82 7.83 6.89
N PHE A 260 13.83 7.16 8.05
CA PHE A 260 13.08 7.62 9.22
C PHE A 260 13.58 9.00 9.69
N LEU A 261 14.89 9.18 9.89
CA LEU A 261 15.44 10.42 10.42
C LEU A 261 15.28 11.60 9.47
N ASP A 262 15.41 11.40 8.16
CA ASP A 262 15.15 12.43 7.17
C ASP A 262 13.71 12.97 7.29
N MET A 263 12.74 12.09 7.46
CA MET A 263 11.35 12.47 7.63
C MET A 263 11.08 13.07 9.01
N TRP A 264 11.63 12.44 10.06
CA TRP A 264 11.47 12.94 11.43
C TRP A 264 12.02 14.36 11.59
N ASN A 265 13.23 14.61 11.10
CA ASN A 265 13.88 15.92 11.20
C ASN A 265 13.11 16.98 10.42
N GLU A 266 12.60 16.65 9.22
CA GLU A 266 11.78 17.58 8.43
C GLU A 266 10.47 17.94 9.15
N GLU A 267 9.79 16.96 9.72
CA GLU A 267 8.48 17.16 10.36
C GLU A 267 8.55 17.73 11.79
N SER A 268 9.60 17.40 12.53
CA SER A 268 9.77 17.85 13.93
C SER A 268 10.56 19.15 14.06
N GLY A 269 11.36 19.50 13.05
CA GLY A 269 12.34 20.58 13.10
C GLY A 269 13.55 20.27 13.98
N GLN A 270 13.74 19.00 14.37
CA GLN A 270 14.94 18.54 15.07
C GLN A 270 16.06 18.24 14.06
N GLU A 271 17.30 18.11 14.54
CA GLU A 271 18.46 17.71 13.75
C GLU A 271 19.11 16.47 14.42
N ILE A 272 18.39 15.35 14.38
CA ILE A 272 18.86 14.09 14.95
C ILE A 272 19.81 13.43 13.98
N ASP A 273 21.05 13.26 14.36
CA ASP A 273 22.12 12.58 13.63
C ASP A 273 23.20 12.06 14.59
N GLY A 274 24.18 11.34 14.07
CA GLY A 274 25.35 10.86 14.80
C GLY A 274 25.54 9.34 14.74
N GLU A 275 26.76 8.91 15.03
CA GLU A 275 27.20 7.50 14.91
C GLU A 275 26.35 6.53 15.73
N VAL A 276 25.77 6.99 16.83
CA VAL A 276 24.93 6.16 17.70
C VAL A 276 23.65 5.67 17.02
N TYR A 277 23.14 6.43 16.04
CA TYR A 277 21.98 6.05 15.24
C TYR A 277 22.37 5.20 14.02
N PHE A 278 23.63 5.23 13.62
CA PHE A 278 24.18 4.52 12.47
C PHE A 278 25.38 3.65 12.87
N PRO A 279 25.20 2.67 13.76
CA PRO A 279 26.28 1.82 14.17
C PRO A 279 26.83 1.00 12.98
N THR A 280 28.11 0.63 13.06
CA THR A 280 28.66 -0.34 12.14
C THR A 280 28.02 -1.70 12.41
N ASN A 281 27.18 -2.17 11.48
CA ASN A 281 26.58 -3.49 11.55
C ASN A 281 27.53 -4.53 10.98
N GLY A 282 27.77 -5.60 11.73
CA GLY A 282 28.58 -6.73 11.29
C GLY A 282 27.87 -7.58 10.23
N LYS A 283 28.49 -8.72 9.90
CA LYS A 283 27.86 -9.72 9.03
C LYS A 283 26.77 -10.46 9.81
N HIS A 284 25.53 -10.43 9.28
CA HIS A 284 24.36 -11.13 9.82
C HIS A 284 23.89 -12.27 8.92
N GLY A 285 24.21 -12.22 7.62
CA GLY A 285 23.88 -13.23 6.62
C GLY A 285 24.67 -12.97 5.33
N ASP A 286 24.22 -13.56 4.24
CA ASP A 286 24.83 -13.41 2.92
C ASP A 286 23.92 -12.67 1.91
N THR A 287 22.85 -12.04 2.41
CA THR A 287 21.85 -11.38 1.57
C THR A 287 22.26 -9.96 1.22
N ASP A 288 22.14 -9.63 -0.06
CA ASP A 288 22.26 -8.26 -0.54
C ASP A 288 20.87 -7.59 -0.54
N ILE A 289 20.82 -6.37 -0.03
CA ILE A 289 19.56 -5.60 0.07
C ILE A 289 19.75 -4.22 -0.49
N ALA A 290 18.79 -3.78 -1.33
CA ALA A 290 18.63 -2.39 -1.69
C ALA A 290 17.33 -1.86 -1.07
N VAL A 291 17.44 -0.80 -0.26
CA VAL A 291 16.28 -0.12 0.29
C VAL A 291 15.84 0.96 -0.70
N VAL A 292 14.73 0.70 -1.38
CA VAL A 292 14.17 1.63 -2.37
C VAL A 292 13.12 2.49 -1.71
N ASP A 293 13.45 3.76 -1.56
CA ASP A 293 12.56 4.78 -1.00
C ASP A 293 11.92 5.63 -2.09
N ARG A 294 10.65 5.91 -1.93
CA ARG A 294 9.92 6.88 -2.73
C ARG A 294 9.55 8.09 -1.89
N TRP A 295 10.12 9.21 -2.26
CA TRP A 295 9.78 10.53 -1.74
C TRP A 295 9.11 11.33 -2.87
N PRO A 296 7.86 11.80 -2.72
CA PRO A 296 7.09 12.41 -3.83
C PRO A 296 7.83 13.49 -4.61
N TYR A 297 8.65 14.28 -3.93
CA TYR A 297 9.35 15.42 -4.52
C TYR A 297 10.83 15.16 -4.82
N ARG A 298 11.49 14.26 -4.06
CA ARG A 298 12.92 13.97 -4.21
C ARG A 298 13.18 12.80 -5.17
N THR A 299 12.38 11.73 -5.06
CA THR A 299 12.56 10.48 -5.83
C THR A 299 11.26 10.00 -6.51
N PRO A 300 10.54 10.88 -7.26
CA PRO A 300 9.15 10.64 -7.68
C PRO A 300 8.95 9.44 -8.59
N LYS A 301 10.00 8.96 -9.26
CA LYS A 301 9.93 7.86 -10.24
C LYS A 301 10.61 6.58 -9.76
N ARG A 302 11.36 6.65 -8.65
CA ARG A 302 12.28 5.59 -8.21
C ARG A 302 11.57 4.25 -8.01
N MET A 303 10.53 4.19 -7.21
CA MET A 303 9.81 2.95 -6.90
C MET A 303 9.20 2.30 -8.15
N ARG A 304 8.46 3.06 -8.97
CA ARG A 304 7.82 2.49 -10.17
C ARG A 304 8.80 1.97 -11.21
N ARG A 305 10.00 2.60 -11.30
CA ARG A 305 11.08 2.12 -12.15
C ARG A 305 11.76 0.89 -11.57
N ALA A 306 11.95 0.82 -10.25
CA ALA A 306 12.47 -0.37 -9.59
C ALA A 306 11.60 -1.60 -9.88
N TYR A 307 10.29 -1.48 -9.70
CA TYR A 307 9.35 -2.55 -10.05
C TYR A 307 9.39 -2.91 -11.53
N ALA A 308 9.38 -1.92 -12.43
CA ALA A 308 9.42 -2.19 -13.86
C ALA A 308 10.72 -2.91 -14.27
N ASN A 309 11.87 -2.49 -13.74
CA ASN A 309 13.16 -3.13 -14.03
C ASN A 309 13.25 -4.53 -13.41
N ALA A 310 12.68 -4.74 -12.21
CA ALA A 310 12.58 -6.07 -11.61
C ALA A 310 11.76 -7.04 -12.50
N ILE A 311 10.62 -6.57 -13.02
CA ILE A 311 9.79 -7.35 -13.96
C ILE A 311 10.54 -7.60 -15.28
N HIS A 312 11.27 -6.60 -15.80
CA HIS A 312 12.06 -6.76 -17.02
C HIS A 312 13.26 -7.70 -16.85
N ALA A 313 13.79 -7.85 -15.65
CA ALA A 313 14.89 -8.77 -15.36
C ALA A 313 14.45 -10.24 -15.32
N ALA A 314 13.15 -10.53 -15.21
CA ALA A 314 12.62 -11.88 -15.14
C ALA A 314 12.92 -12.69 -16.39
N LYS A 315 13.33 -13.96 -16.21
CA LYS A 315 13.59 -14.93 -17.29
C LYS A 315 12.59 -16.07 -17.29
N ASP A 316 12.26 -16.57 -16.11
CA ASP A 316 11.45 -17.77 -15.94
C ASP A 316 10.06 -17.43 -15.41
N SER A 317 9.98 -16.74 -14.26
CA SER A 317 8.70 -16.50 -13.60
C SER A 317 8.66 -15.23 -12.77
N ILE A 318 7.45 -14.67 -12.63
CA ILE A 318 7.14 -13.56 -11.74
C ILE A 318 5.91 -13.94 -10.94
N SER A 319 5.96 -13.80 -9.62
CA SER A 319 4.79 -13.94 -8.73
C SER A 319 4.58 -12.66 -7.94
N ILE A 320 3.39 -12.05 -8.07
CA ILE A 320 3.02 -10.77 -7.46
C ILE A 320 1.82 -10.99 -6.56
N VAL A 321 1.90 -10.53 -5.31
CA VAL A 321 0.75 -10.37 -4.39
C VAL A 321 0.55 -8.90 -4.11
N ASN A 322 -0.64 -8.37 -4.39
CA ASN A 322 -0.93 -6.96 -4.11
C ASN A 322 -2.44 -6.72 -3.95
N PRO A 323 -2.88 -6.04 -2.86
CA PRO A 323 -4.31 -5.87 -2.54
C PRO A 323 -5.04 -4.92 -3.50
N TYR A 324 -4.38 -3.83 -3.86
CA TYR A 324 -4.94 -2.75 -4.68
C TYR A 324 -4.24 -2.71 -6.03
N PHE A 325 -4.29 -3.86 -6.73
CA PHE A 325 -3.60 -4.07 -7.99
C PHE A 325 -4.33 -3.37 -9.14
N ILE A 326 -4.04 -2.09 -9.29
CA ILE A 326 -4.50 -1.23 -10.40
C ILE A 326 -3.29 -0.53 -11.00
N PRO A 327 -2.40 -1.28 -11.69
CA PRO A 327 -1.07 -0.82 -12.04
C PRO A 327 -1.05 0.34 -13.03
N MET A 328 -0.05 1.20 -12.89
CA MET A 328 0.28 2.23 -13.86
C MET A 328 0.72 1.62 -15.21
N PRO A 329 0.61 2.37 -16.32
CA PRO A 329 1.02 1.91 -17.64
C PRO A 329 2.45 1.37 -17.72
N ILE A 330 3.40 1.91 -16.93
CA ILE A 330 4.78 1.42 -16.91
C ILE A 330 4.87 -0.02 -16.40
N ILE A 331 4.11 -0.37 -15.36
CA ILE A 331 4.06 -1.73 -14.81
C ILE A 331 3.31 -2.67 -15.76
N LEU A 332 2.17 -2.21 -16.32
CA LEU A 332 1.41 -3.02 -17.28
C LEU A 332 2.24 -3.35 -18.53
N LYS A 333 3.02 -2.39 -19.04
CA LYS A 333 3.91 -2.61 -20.18
C LYS A 333 5.04 -3.60 -19.84
N ALA A 334 5.60 -3.53 -18.63
CA ALA A 334 6.61 -4.49 -18.19
C ALA A 334 6.03 -5.91 -18.10
N ILE A 335 4.81 -6.06 -17.55
CA ILE A 335 4.09 -7.34 -17.51
C ILE A 335 3.76 -7.84 -18.93
N ASP A 336 3.25 -6.98 -19.81
CA ASP A 336 2.95 -7.33 -21.20
C ASP A 336 4.21 -7.87 -21.91
N LYS A 337 5.33 -7.18 -21.73
CA LYS A 337 6.61 -7.61 -22.30
C LYS A 337 7.10 -8.95 -21.70
N ALA A 338 6.92 -9.16 -20.39
CA ALA A 338 7.26 -10.45 -19.78
C ALA A 338 6.45 -11.61 -20.39
N LEU A 339 5.13 -11.39 -20.59
CA LEU A 339 4.24 -12.37 -21.23
C LEU A 339 4.62 -12.63 -22.70
N GLU A 340 4.95 -11.59 -23.49
CA GLU A 340 5.43 -11.72 -24.86
C GLU A 340 6.69 -12.58 -24.94
N ASP A 341 7.56 -12.46 -23.95
CA ASP A 341 8.82 -13.19 -23.86
C ASP A 341 8.67 -14.56 -23.17
N SER A 342 7.43 -15.02 -22.99
CA SER A 342 7.09 -16.33 -22.41
C SER A 342 7.49 -16.52 -20.95
N VAL A 343 7.64 -15.44 -20.19
CA VAL A 343 7.81 -15.51 -18.74
C VAL A 343 6.48 -15.90 -18.11
N GLU A 344 6.50 -16.82 -17.16
CA GLU A 344 5.33 -17.18 -16.39
C GLU A 344 4.97 -16.04 -15.43
N VAL A 345 3.82 -15.41 -15.60
CA VAL A 345 3.35 -14.32 -14.75
C VAL A 345 2.19 -14.77 -13.88
N ASN A 346 2.42 -14.87 -12.58
CA ASN A 346 1.45 -15.23 -11.56
C ASN A 346 1.06 -13.98 -10.76
N ILE A 347 -0.24 -13.69 -10.68
CA ILE A 347 -0.76 -12.50 -9.95
C ILE A 347 -1.82 -12.98 -8.97
N ILE A 348 -1.56 -12.81 -7.68
CA ILE A 348 -2.46 -13.19 -6.59
C ILE A 348 -3.20 -11.95 -6.10
N LEU A 349 -4.50 -11.94 -6.27
CA LEU A 349 -5.40 -10.84 -5.95
C LEU A 349 -6.43 -11.29 -4.91
N SER A 350 -6.91 -10.38 -4.08
CA SER A 350 -7.98 -10.71 -3.14
C SER A 350 -9.35 -10.72 -3.83
N GLU A 351 -10.14 -11.74 -3.52
CA GLU A 351 -11.54 -11.82 -3.98
C GLU A 351 -12.40 -10.71 -3.37
N LYS A 352 -12.13 -10.41 -2.10
CA LYS A 352 -12.77 -9.35 -1.31
C LYS A 352 -11.80 -8.19 -1.06
N GLY A 353 -12.30 -7.09 -0.53
CA GLY A 353 -11.49 -5.96 -0.09
C GLY A 353 -12.24 -5.13 0.93
N ASP A 354 -11.53 -4.20 1.53
CA ASP A 354 -11.96 -3.31 2.60
C ASP A 354 -12.59 -2.00 2.08
N ILE A 355 -12.25 -1.62 0.85
CA ILE A 355 -12.75 -0.39 0.23
C ILE A 355 -13.80 -0.73 -0.83
N PRO A 356 -15.02 -0.18 -0.74
CA PRO A 356 -16.06 -0.40 -1.73
C PRO A 356 -15.61 -0.10 -3.15
N MET A 357 -16.03 -0.90 -4.11
CA MET A 357 -15.76 -0.81 -5.56
C MET A 357 -14.30 -1.11 -5.98
N ILE A 358 -13.31 -0.93 -5.12
CA ILE A 358 -11.90 -1.23 -5.46
C ILE A 358 -11.73 -2.69 -5.89
N PRO A 359 -12.28 -3.69 -5.19
CA PRO A 359 -12.21 -5.08 -5.65
C PRO A 359 -12.76 -5.29 -7.05
N ASP A 360 -13.78 -4.53 -7.46
CA ASP A 360 -14.35 -4.64 -8.80
C ASP A 360 -13.37 -4.19 -9.89
N GLY A 361 -12.57 -3.13 -9.59
CA GLY A 361 -11.47 -2.69 -10.44
C GLY A 361 -10.35 -3.72 -10.54
N VAL A 362 -9.94 -4.27 -9.39
CA VAL A 362 -8.92 -5.32 -9.28
C VAL A 362 -9.34 -6.55 -10.10
N TRP A 363 -10.58 -7.02 -9.97
CA TRP A 363 -11.12 -8.11 -10.77
C TRP A 363 -11.10 -7.81 -12.28
N ARG A 364 -11.39 -6.57 -12.67
CA ARG A 364 -11.36 -6.16 -14.08
C ARG A 364 -9.94 -6.20 -14.65
N ILE A 365 -8.98 -5.65 -13.93
CA ILE A 365 -7.57 -5.67 -14.33
C ILE A 365 -7.06 -7.11 -14.39
N GLY A 366 -7.33 -7.92 -13.35
CA GLY A 366 -6.99 -9.34 -13.36
C GLY A 366 -7.56 -10.07 -14.57
N TYR A 367 -8.83 -9.85 -14.91
CA TYR A 367 -9.44 -10.43 -16.10
C TYR A 367 -8.78 -9.96 -17.41
N GLN A 368 -8.33 -8.71 -17.48
CA GLN A 368 -7.61 -8.22 -18.67
C GLN A 368 -6.24 -8.89 -18.82
N LEU A 369 -5.49 -9.05 -17.72
CA LEU A 369 -4.20 -9.71 -17.72
C LEU A 369 -4.32 -11.23 -17.98
N MET A 370 -5.32 -11.89 -17.40
CA MET A 370 -5.64 -13.28 -17.71
C MET A 370 -5.87 -13.48 -19.22
N LYS A 371 -6.56 -12.58 -19.91
CA LYS A 371 -6.76 -12.67 -21.37
C LYS A 371 -5.47 -12.49 -22.17
N LYS A 372 -4.44 -11.90 -21.59
CA LYS A 372 -3.12 -11.72 -22.18
C LYS A 372 -2.16 -12.90 -21.87
N GLY A 373 -2.60 -13.86 -21.06
CA GLY A 373 -1.83 -15.05 -20.73
C GLY A 373 -1.28 -15.10 -19.30
N ALA A 374 -1.54 -14.10 -18.45
CA ALA A 374 -1.14 -14.17 -17.05
C ALA A 374 -2.02 -15.17 -16.28
N ASN A 375 -1.41 -15.90 -15.35
CA ASN A 375 -2.10 -16.70 -14.35
C ASN A 375 -2.59 -15.77 -13.22
N VAL A 376 -3.88 -15.51 -13.15
CA VAL A 376 -4.46 -14.68 -12.11
C VAL A 376 -5.19 -15.53 -11.09
N TYR A 377 -4.75 -15.46 -9.86
CA TYR A 377 -5.29 -16.22 -8.73
C TYR A 377 -6.12 -15.30 -7.84
N MET A 378 -7.29 -15.77 -7.40
CA MET A 378 -8.19 -15.02 -6.52
C MET A 378 -8.14 -15.65 -5.14
N TYR A 379 -7.49 -14.95 -4.20
CA TYR A 379 -7.31 -15.39 -2.82
C TYR A 379 -8.65 -15.41 -2.07
N THR A 380 -8.94 -16.53 -1.41
CA THR A 380 -10.22 -16.77 -0.73
C THR A 380 -10.13 -16.77 0.80
N GLY A 381 -8.91 -16.78 1.36
CA GLY A 381 -8.67 -16.85 2.82
C GLY A 381 -9.03 -15.58 3.60
N GLY A 382 -9.65 -14.59 2.95
CA GLY A 382 -10.01 -13.30 3.51
C GLY A 382 -9.51 -12.15 2.63
N PHE A 383 -8.85 -11.16 3.20
CA PHE A 383 -8.20 -10.07 2.47
C PHE A 383 -6.69 -10.19 2.55
N ASN A 384 -6.05 -10.47 1.42
CA ASN A 384 -4.60 -10.50 1.33
C ASN A 384 -4.08 -9.08 1.06
N HIS A 385 -3.50 -8.47 2.09
CA HIS A 385 -2.99 -7.11 2.05
C HIS A 385 -1.47 -7.05 1.82
N ALA A 386 -0.80 -8.18 1.55
CA ALA A 386 0.64 -8.22 1.29
C ALA A 386 1.02 -7.46 0.01
N LYS A 387 2.17 -6.85 0.02
CA LYS A 387 2.77 -6.13 -1.10
C LYS A 387 4.15 -6.71 -1.36
N VAL A 388 4.13 -7.82 -2.08
CA VAL A 388 5.33 -8.62 -2.32
C VAL A 388 5.41 -9.06 -3.77
N MET A 389 6.63 -9.27 -4.24
CA MET A 389 6.91 -9.85 -5.54
C MET A 389 8.14 -10.75 -5.43
N SER A 390 8.10 -11.90 -6.08
CA SER A 390 9.23 -12.80 -6.29
C SER A 390 9.48 -12.96 -7.79
N VAL A 391 10.74 -12.95 -8.19
CA VAL A 391 11.17 -13.06 -9.58
C VAL A 391 12.24 -14.13 -9.69
N ASP A 392 11.97 -15.16 -10.50
CA ASP A 392 12.84 -16.32 -10.79
C ASP A 392 13.34 -17.07 -9.54
N GLY A 393 12.73 -16.83 -8.35
CA GLY A 393 13.26 -17.31 -7.07
C GLY A 393 14.62 -16.71 -6.67
N LYS A 394 15.13 -15.73 -7.39
CA LYS A 394 16.47 -15.14 -7.21
C LYS A 394 16.46 -13.78 -6.53
N TYR A 395 15.40 -13.03 -6.73
CA TYR A 395 15.19 -11.74 -6.05
C TYR A 395 13.72 -11.52 -5.78
N GLY A 396 13.47 -10.69 -4.78
CA GLY A 396 12.13 -10.37 -4.36
C GLY A 396 12.03 -8.98 -3.74
N THR A 397 10.81 -8.54 -3.47
CA THR A 397 10.57 -7.29 -2.76
C THR A 397 9.44 -7.42 -1.75
N VAL A 398 9.65 -6.79 -0.60
CA VAL A 398 8.68 -6.65 0.48
C VAL A 398 8.66 -5.18 0.91
N GLY A 399 7.47 -4.64 1.18
CA GLY A 399 7.37 -3.26 1.65
C GLY A 399 5.96 -2.74 1.77
N SER A 400 5.83 -1.43 1.65
CA SER A 400 4.57 -0.74 1.83
C SER A 400 3.81 -0.48 0.52
N THR A 401 4.47 -0.62 -0.64
CA THR A 401 4.01 -0.10 -1.93
C THR A 401 2.88 -0.92 -2.54
N ASN A 402 1.71 -0.29 -2.70
CA ASN A 402 0.67 -0.83 -3.56
C ASN A 402 1.00 -0.56 -5.04
N LEU A 403 0.71 -1.53 -5.91
CA LEU A 403 0.88 -1.37 -7.35
C LEU A 403 -0.33 -0.63 -7.95
N ASN A 404 -0.50 0.62 -7.51
CA ASN A 404 -1.49 1.55 -8.03
C ASN A 404 -0.89 2.95 -8.25
N SER A 405 -1.65 3.84 -8.87
CA SER A 405 -1.15 5.19 -9.19
C SER A 405 -0.88 6.02 -7.93
N ARG A 406 -1.65 5.81 -6.86
CA ARG A 406 -1.50 6.56 -5.61
C ARG A 406 -0.13 6.28 -4.98
N SER A 407 0.17 5.02 -4.69
CA SER A 407 1.46 4.63 -4.10
C SER A 407 2.64 4.94 -5.01
N LEU A 408 2.49 4.77 -6.33
CA LEU A 408 3.57 4.98 -7.29
C LEU A 408 3.75 6.43 -7.76
N THR A 409 2.85 7.38 -7.36
CA THR A 409 2.90 8.77 -7.81
C THR A 409 2.83 9.80 -6.69
N TYR A 410 2.10 9.52 -5.61
CA TYR A 410 1.79 10.52 -4.60
C TYR A 410 2.34 10.18 -3.21
N ASP A 411 2.19 8.95 -2.73
CA ASP A 411 2.52 8.58 -1.35
C ASP A 411 4.03 8.39 -1.14
N TYR A 412 4.49 8.55 0.09
CA TYR A 412 5.80 8.10 0.55
C TYR A 412 5.73 6.59 0.76
N GLU A 413 6.64 5.86 0.17
CA GLU A 413 6.67 4.40 0.18
C GLU A 413 8.09 3.90 0.33
N THR A 414 8.25 2.75 0.95
CA THR A 414 9.56 2.09 1.06
C THR A 414 9.42 0.59 0.89
N ASN A 415 10.30 0.02 0.09
CA ASN A 415 10.44 -1.42 -0.10
C ASN A 415 11.89 -1.83 0.04
N ILE A 416 12.13 -3.01 0.55
CA ILE A 416 13.41 -3.69 0.35
C ILE A 416 13.34 -4.55 -0.91
N PHE A 417 14.40 -4.50 -1.71
CA PHE A 417 14.68 -5.45 -2.77
C PHE A 417 15.79 -6.36 -2.30
N ILE A 418 15.54 -7.65 -2.31
CA ILE A 418 16.33 -8.71 -1.70
C ILE A 418 16.98 -9.51 -2.82
N PHE A 419 18.27 -9.73 -2.73
CA PHE A 419 19.07 -10.51 -3.66
C PHE A 419 19.81 -11.59 -2.89
N GLY A 420 19.39 -12.83 -3.03
CA GLY A 420 19.97 -13.98 -2.31
C GLY A 420 19.00 -15.15 -2.34
N GLU A 421 19.48 -16.33 -2.69
CA GLU A 421 18.61 -17.48 -2.95
C GLU A 421 17.81 -17.89 -1.69
N GLY A 422 18.41 -17.96 -0.50
CA GLY A 422 17.74 -18.46 0.71
C GLY A 422 16.56 -17.58 1.16
N ASP A 423 16.77 -16.27 1.28
CA ASP A 423 15.72 -15.35 1.75
C ASP A 423 14.62 -15.12 0.70
N THR A 424 14.97 -15.25 -0.58
CA THR A 424 13.97 -15.17 -1.66
C THR A 424 13.17 -16.46 -1.77
N GLU A 425 13.72 -17.63 -1.43
CA GLU A 425 12.99 -18.89 -1.34
C GLU A 425 11.90 -18.82 -0.24
N GLU A 426 12.22 -18.25 0.94
CA GLU A 426 11.23 -18.06 2.01
C GLU A 426 10.06 -17.20 1.52
N LEU A 427 10.36 -16.05 0.89
CA LEU A 427 9.34 -15.19 0.30
C LEU A 427 8.53 -15.91 -0.79
N HIS A 428 9.20 -16.64 -1.67
CA HIS A 428 8.54 -17.41 -2.74
C HIS A 428 7.60 -18.48 -2.15
N ALA A 429 8.04 -19.20 -1.11
CA ALA A 429 7.22 -20.20 -0.43
C ALA A 429 5.95 -19.59 0.19
N LEU A 430 6.03 -18.39 0.79
CA LEU A 430 4.86 -17.69 1.31
C LEU A 430 3.88 -17.28 0.19
N ILE A 431 4.39 -16.86 -0.95
CA ILE A 431 3.55 -16.53 -2.13
C ILE A 431 2.86 -17.80 -2.66
N GLU A 432 3.56 -18.93 -2.72
CA GLU A 432 2.96 -20.21 -3.15
C GLU A 432 1.90 -20.72 -2.15
N GLN A 433 2.05 -20.46 -0.86
CA GLN A 433 1.00 -20.73 0.14
C GLN A 433 -0.25 -19.88 -0.13
N ASP A 434 -0.10 -18.59 -0.43
CA ASP A 434 -1.21 -17.71 -0.79
C ASP A 434 -1.89 -18.17 -2.10
N LYS A 435 -1.10 -18.61 -3.07
CA LYS A 435 -1.58 -19.19 -4.33
C LYS A 435 -2.37 -20.48 -4.11
N ALA A 436 -1.92 -21.34 -3.19
CA ALA A 436 -2.62 -22.58 -2.84
C ALA A 436 -3.99 -22.32 -2.16
N GLN A 437 -4.16 -21.16 -1.50
CA GLN A 437 -5.43 -20.70 -0.92
C GLN A 437 -6.30 -19.91 -1.91
N SER A 438 -5.95 -19.93 -3.17
CA SER A 438 -6.59 -19.17 -4.24
C SER A 438 -7.16 -20.08 -5.31
N TYR A 439 -8.10 -19.59 -6.09
CA TYR A 439 -8.50 -20.27 -7.33
C TYR A 439 -8.07 -19.47 -8.55
N LEU A 440 -7.79 -20.17 -9.63
CA LEU A 440 -7.43 -19.54 -10.91
C LEU A 440 -8.67 -18.79 -11.48
N LEU A 441 -8.48 -17.53 -11.83
CA LEU A 441 -9.50 -16.73 -12.48
C LEU A 441 -9.72 -17.24 -13.91
N THR A 442 -11.00 -17.51 -14.24
CA THR A 442 -11.40 -17.88 -15.60
C THR A 442 -12.39 -16.88 -16.18
N LYS A 443 -12.59 -16.96 -17.49
CA LYS A 443 -13.59 -16.16 -18.19
C LYS A 443 -15.00 -16.40 -17.63
N GLU A 444 -15.31 -17.64 -17.27
CA GLU A 444 -16.59 -18.07 -16.71
C GLU A 444 -16.80 -17.45 -15.32
N LYS A 445 -15.80 -17.53 -14.46
CA LYS A 445 -15.82 -16.91 -13.12
C LYS A 445 -16.03 -15.39 -13.21
N TYR A 446 -15.32 -14.72 -14.11
CA TYR A 446 -15.51 -13.28 -14.31
C TYR A 446 -16.91 -12.95 -14.83
N LYS A 447 -17.46 -13.74 -15.75
CA LYS A 447 -18.82 -13.55 -16.29
C LYS A 447 -19.94 -13.80 -15.28
N GLN A 448 -19.72 -14.62 -14.26
CA GLN A 448 -20.66 -14.84 -13.14
C GLN A 448 -20.87 -13.60 -12.28
N ARG A 449 -19.96 -12.65 -12.32
CA ARG A 449 -20.14 -11.36 -11.63
C ARG A 449 -21.30 -10.57 -12.27
N SER A 450 -22.12 -9.95 -11.43
CA SER A 450 -23.26 -9.15 -11.91
C SER A 450 -22.82 -8.04 -12.87
N CYS A 451 -23.70 -7.64 -13.78
CA CYS A 451 -23.44 -6.52 -14.70
C CYS A 451 -23.04 -5.24 -13.94
N TRP A 452 -23.66 -5.02 -12.77
CA TRP A 452 -23.34 -3.90 -11.90
C TRP A 452 -21.88 -3.92 -11.40
N ARG A 453 -21.43 -5.04 -10.86
CA ARG A 453 -20.04 -5.22 -10.42
C ARG A 453 -19.04 -5.01 -11.56
N ARG A 454 -19.33 -5.53 -12.74
CA ARG A 454 -18.49 -5.32 -13.94
C ARG A 454 -18.47 -3.85 -14.39
N PHE A 455 -19.59 -3.16 -14.26
CA PHE A 455 -19.68 -1.72 -14.53
C PHE A 455 -18.90 -0.91 -13.49
N CYS A 456 -19.00 -1.22 -12.19
CA CYS A 456 -18.18 -0.63 -11.14
C CYS A 456 -16.69 -0.82 -11.44
N GLY A 457 -16.27 -2.03 -11.82
CA GLY A 457 -14.90 -2.28 -12.21
C GLY A 457 -14.44 -1.43 -13.39
N TRP A 458 -15.32 -1.18 -14.38
CA TRP A 458 -15.00 -0.27 -15.48
C TRP A 458 -14.85 1.18 -15.00
N LEU A 459 -15.75 1.66 -14.14
CA LEU A 459 -15.64 3.00 -13.55
C LEU A 459 -14.34 3.20 -12.77
N VAL A 460 -13.98 2.22 -11.94
CA VAL A 460 -12.72 2.26 -11.17
C VAL A 460 -11.53 2.42 -12.10
N THR A 461 -11.52 1.71 -13.24
CA THR A 461 -10.40 1.82 -14.19
C THR A 461 -10.33 3.18 -14.91
N LEU A 462 -11.39 3.97 -14.93
CA LEU A 462 -11.36 5.34 -15.48
C LEU A 462 -10.70 6.34 -14.52
N VAL A 463 -10.78 6.10 -13.21
CA VAL A 463 -10.20 6.97 -12.19
C VAL A 463 -8.83 6.48 -11.71
N THR A 464 -8.28 5.47 -12.36
CA THR A 464 -6.95 4.89 -12.07
C THR A 464 -5.83 5.93 -11.84
N PRO A 465 -5.73 7.05 -12.59
CA PRO A 465 -4.66 8.02 -12.36
C PRO A 465 -4.68 8.69 -10.98
N PHE A 466 -5.81 8.60 -10.27
CA PHE A 466 -6.04 9.22 -8.97
C PHE A 466 -6.10 8.22 -7.80
N MET A 467 -5.90 6.94 -8.09
CA MET A 467 -6.07 5.83 -7.14
C MET A 467 -4.76 5.18 -6.78
#